data_67de7d3a3ec3316b5ab1180db56d1e0e
#
_entry.id   67de7d3a3ec3316b5ab1180db56d1e0e
#
_cell.length_a   1.000
_cell.length_b   1.000
_cell.length_c   1.000
_cell.angle_alpha   90.00
_cell.angle_beta   90.00
_cell.angle_gamma   90.00
#
_symmetry.space_group_name_H-M   'P 1'
#
loop_
_entity.id
_entity.type
_entity.pdbx_description
1 polymer ?
#
loop_
_entity_poly.entity_id
_entity_poly.type
_entity_poly.pdbx_seq_one_letter_code
_entity_poly.pdbx_strand_id
1 'polypeptide(L)'
;MVFRQIVHDDLGCASYLIGDENAGIAAVVDPKLDIDEYLALARYVGVEIAHVLETHNHADHVSGHGRLAAATGATIHVHREAQVDYEHVPFDDGFELELGMLRVRAIHTPGHRPEHTSFALVDTSRGTEPWAVLTGDSLFVGDIARPDLAVEKQDGARSIFRSLHQKLLSLPPGTEVWPAHLGGSLCGGPGMDMKISSTVGFEAAHNDLLQEEDESRFVERAIAGLAPQPPNFRAIVQINRGPLDRRTIEAVPLTPRQVQQSVDDGTLIVDVRTAEQFDDSHISGSVAITILQAGFGSRLAWLADRDKDIVVVGRDDEDARRAIVLGAAVGLRNFGGYLSGGMTAWRQDKLPTRRIERLRVPEARARREAEGLQLLDVRERSEWDAGHIAGSVHRAYHDINALPDGIDPDRPVAAVCASGQRAATAASLLERLGAENVIHVVDGGVPAWLREHPDDEGA
;
A
#
# COMPACT_ATOMS: atom_id res chain seq x y z
N MET A 1 -6.59 -11.20 28.86
CA MET A 1 -7.02 -10.85 27.50
C MET A 1 -5.80 -10.50 26.67
N VAL A 2 -5.69 -11.03 25.44
CA VAL A 2 -4.65 -10.73 24.46
C VAL A 2 -5.20 -9.73 23.44
N PHE A 3 -4.48 -8.66 23.18
CA PHE A 3 -4.74 -7.70 22.11
C PHE A 3 -3.40 -7.18 21.59
N ARG A 4 -3.09 -7.44 20.31
CA ARG A 4 -1.86 -6.98 19.66
C ARG A 4 -2.19 -6.51 18.27
N GLN A 5 -1.81 -5.28 17.94
CA GLN A 5 -1.82 -4.75 16.58
C GLN A 5 -0.49 -5.09 15.89
N ILE A 6 -0.57 -5.60 14.70
CA ILE A 6 0.57 -5.92 13.83
C ILE A 6 0.43 -5.08 12.56
N VAL A 7 1.41 -4.23 12.29
CA VAL A 7 1.37 -3.30 11.15
C VAL A 7 2.22 -3.84 10.00
N HIS A 8 1.72 -3.67 8.79
CA HIS A 8 2.48 -3.88 7.56
C HIS A 8 3.12 -2.55 7.16
N ASP A 9 4.38 -2.33 7.52
CA ASP A 9 5.09 -1.06 7.38
C ASP A 9 5.07 -0.47 5.95
N ASP A 10 5.01 -1.34 4.92
CA ASP A 10 5.02 -0.90 3.52
C ASP A 10 3.66 -0.38 3.04
N LEU A 11 2.57 -1.01 3.48
CA LEU A 11 1.21 -0.71 3.02
C LEU A 11 0.38 0.10 4.02
N GLY A 12 0.86 0.20 5.27
CA GLY A 12 0.11 0.83 6.36
C GLY A 12 -1.10 0.02 6.81
N CYS A 13 -1.24 -1.24 6.39
CA CYS A 13 -2.30 -2.13 6.84
C CYS A 13 -2.04 -2.56 8.28
N ALA A 14 -3.11 -2.71 9.07
CA ALA A 14 -3.06 -3.21 10.44
C ALA A 14 -3.91 -4.47 10.57
N SER A 15 -3.36 -5.48 11.20
CA SER A 15 -4.01 -6.73 11.58
C SER A 15 -3.96 -6.92 13.09
N TYR A 16 -4.76 -7.82 13.63
CA TYR A 16 -4.92 -7.94 15.07
C TYR A 16 -4.85 -9.40 15.54
N LEU A 17 -4.00 -9.68 16.53
CA LEU A 17 -4.05 -10.92 17.31
C LEU A 17 -4.86 -10.63 18.58
N ILE A 18 -6.02 -11.27 18.71
CA ILE A 18 -6.96 -11.08 19.81
C ILE A 18 -7.29 -12.41 20.48
N GLY A 19 -7.53 -12.44 21.79
CA GLY A 19 -7.86 -13.70 22.48
C GLY A 19 -7.80 -13.63 24.00
N ASP A 20 -7.77 -14.79 24.61
CA ASP A 20 -7.70 -14.96 26.06
C ASP A 20 -6.56 -15.93 26.43
N GLU A 21 -5.53 -15.41 27.11
CA GLU A 21 -4.38 -16.20 27.57
C GLU A 21 -4.77 -17.26 28.60
N ASN A 22 -5.82 -17.03 29.42
CA ASN A 22 -6.25 -18.02 30.41
C ASN A 22 -6.98 -19.19 29.75
N ALA A 23 -7.69 -18.93 28.65
CA ALA A 23 -8.32 -19.97 27.84
C ALA A 23 -7.36 -20.59 26.83
N GLY A 24 -6.19 -19.98 26.59
CA GLY A 24 -5.19 -20.45 25.65
C GLY A 24 -5.62 -20.35 24.18
N ILE A 25 -6.59 -19.46 23.85
CA ILE A 25 -7.19 -19.36 22.52
C ILE A 25 -7.11 -17.95 21.96
N ALA A 26 -6.85 -17.84 20.64
CA ALA A 26 -6.81 -16.57 19.93
C ALA A 26 -7.40 -16.67 18.53
N ALA A 27 -7.73 -15.49 17.98
CA ALA A 27 -8.01 -15.26 16.58
C ALA A 27 -7.06 -14.22 16.01
N VAL A 28 -6.81 -14.29 14.69
CA VAL A 28 -6.15 -13.23 13.93
C VAL A 28 -7.18 -12.58 13.01
N VAL A 29 -7.26 -11.26 13.04
CA VAL A 29 -8.11 -10.47 12.14
C VAL A 29 -7.25 -9.86 11.05
N ASP A 30 -7.64 -10.06 9.79
CA ASP A 30 -6.99 -9.55 8.57
C ASP A 30 -5.48 -9.83 8.51
N PRO A 31 -5.05 -11.11 8.53
CA PRO A 31 -3.63 -11.45 8.57
C PRO A 31 -2.89 -11.00 7.30
N LYS A 32 -1.73 -10.35 7.46
CA LYS A 32 -0.81 -10.10 6.35
C LYS A 32 -0.23 -11.40 5.78
N LEU A 33 0.25 -11.38 4.54
CA LEU A 33 0.77 -12.56 3.83
C LEU A 33 1.91 -13.27 4.56
N ASP A 34 2.81 -12.52 5.21
CA ASP A 34 3.86 -13.05 6.09
C ASP A 34 3.27 -13.32 7.48
N ILE A 35 3.20 -14.61 7.84
CA ILE A 35 2.54 -15.07 9.05
C ILE A 35 3.49 -15.30 10.24
N ASP A 36 4.79 -15.17 10.06
CA ASP A 36 5.77 -15.57 11.08
C ASP A 36 5.63 -14.79 12.38
N GLU A 37 5.28 -13.51 12.28
CA GLU A 37 5.06 -12.65 13.45
C GLU A 37 3.87 -13.11 14.30
N TYR A 38 2.75 -13.52 13.67
CA TYR A 38 1.60 -14.05 14.42
C TYR A 38 1.95 -15.34 15.15
N LEU A 39 2.68 -16.26 14.49
CA LEU A 39 3.12 -17.52 15.09
C LEU A 39 4.10 -17.28 16.26
N ALA A 40 4.99 -16.30 16.12
CA ALA A 40 5.93 -15.92 17.17
C ALA A 40 5.20 -15.30 18.38
N LEU A 41 4.27 -14.37 18.13
CA LEU A 41 3.48 -13.72 19.18
C LEU A 41 2.57 -14.70 19.91
N ALA A 42 1.87 -15.60 19.20
CA ALA A 42 1.01 -16.61 19.80
C ALA A 42 1.81 -17.54 20.73
N ARG A 43 2.98 -18.00 20.31
CA ARG A 43 3.90 -18.76 21.16
C ARG A 43 4.36 -17.98 22.39
N TYR A 44 4.71 -16.70 22.20
CA TYR A 44 5.19 -15.83 23.28
C TYR A 44 4.13 -15.61 24.37
N VAL A 45 2.86 -15.38 23.96
CA VAL A 45 1.76 -15.17 24.92
C VAL A 45 1.09 -16.47 25.38
N GLY A 46 1.45 -17.62 24.82
CA GLY A 46 0.95 -18.94 25.22
C GLY A 46 -0.47 -19.24 24.76
N VAL A 47 -0.86 -18.81 23.55
CA VAL A 47 -2.17 -19.06 22.96
C VAL A 47 -2.08 -19.84 21.64
N GLU A 48 -3.13 -20.58 21.30
CA GLU A 48 -3.31 -21.23 20.00
C GLU A 48 -4.17 -20.32 19.10
N ILE A 49 -3.72 -20.09 17.87
CA ILE A 49 -4.52 -19.39 16.86
C ILE A 49 -5.51 -20.40 16.29
N ALA A 50 -6.74 -20.36 16.80
CA ALA A 50 -7.82 -21.27 16.40
C ALA A 50 -8.73 -20.68 15.32
N HIS A 51 -8.70 -19.36 15.12
CA HIS A 51 -9.58 -18.67 14.19
C HIS A 51 -8.84 -17.59 13.40
N VAL A 52 -9.30 -17.40 12.16
CA VAL A 52 -8.97 -16.24 11.31
C VAL A 52 -10.29 -15.56 10.96
N LEU A 53 -10.36 -14.25 11.17
CA LEU A 53 -11.50 -13.41 10.80
C LEU A 53 -11.09 -12.44 9.72
N GLU A 54 -11.82 -12.39 8.61
CA GLU A 54 -11.62 -11.40 7.57
C GLU A 54 -12.71 -10.34 7.65
N THR A 55 -12.32 -9.07 7.71
CA THR A 55 -13.29 -7.96 7.65
C THR A 55 -13.92 -7.88 6.26
N HIS A 56 -13.14 -8.14 5.23
CA HIS A 56 -13.58 -8.12 3.82
C HIS A 56 -12.55 -8.82 2.90
N ASN A 57 -12.86 -8.95 1.62
CA ASN A 57 -11.87 -9.33 0.62
C ASN A 57 -10.96 -8.14 0.31
N HIS A 58 -9.78 -8.09 0.90
CA HIS A 58 -8.81 -7.01 0.71
C HIS A 58 -8.46 -6.80 -0.75
N ALA A 59 -8.32 -5.52 -1.17
CA ALA A 59 -7.93 -5.15 -2.51
C ALA A 59 -6.46 -4.68 -2.60
N ASP A 60 -5.91 -4.22 -1.50
CA ASP A 60 -4.59 -3.62 -1.36
C ASP A 60 -3.48 -4.63 -1.04
N HIS A 61 -3.82 -5.74 -0.37
CA HIS A 61 -2.87 -6.79 -0.04
C HIS A 61 -3.47 -8.20 -0.13
N VAL A 62 -2.59 -9.17 -0.37
CA VAL A 62 -2.93 -10.60 -0.30
C VAL A 62 -2.97 -11.03 1.15
N SER A 63 -4.12 -11.51 1.62
CA SER A 63 -4.28 -12.01 2.98
C SER A 63 -3.45 -13.28 3.23
N GLY A 64 -2.94 -13.39 4.45
CA GLY A 64 -2.25 -14.56 4.97
C GLY A 64 -3.17 -15.67 5.47
N HIS A 65 -4.50 -15.53 5.37
CA HIS A 65 -5.47 -16.46 5.94
C HIS A 65 -5.21 -17.93 5.57
N GLY A 66 -4.90 -18.19 4.28
CA GLY A 66 -4.63 -19.54 3.81
C GLY A 66 -3.35 -20.14 4.38
N ARG A 67 -2.29 -19.34 4.53
CA ARG A 67 -1.03 -19.76 5.13
C ARG A 67 -1.19 -19.99 6.63
N LEU A 68 -1.88 -19.09 7.31
CA LEU A 68 -2.11 -19.18 8.74
C LEU A 68 -2.97 -20.38 9.09
N ALA A 69 -4.08 -20.61 8.35
CA ALA A 69 -4.91 -21.80 8.50
C ALA A 69 -4.12 -23.09 8.26
N ALA A 70 -3.23 -23.11 7.25
CA ALA A 70 -2.39 -24.29 6.97
C ALA A 70 -1.36 -24.55 8.09
N ALA A 71 -0.83 -23.51 8.73
CA ALA A 71 0.18 -23.62 9.78
C ALA A 71 -0.40 -23.97 11.15
N THR A 72 -1.64 -23.57 11.45
CA THR A 72 -2.25 -23.67 12.80
C THR A 72 -3.47 -24.58 12.83
N GLY A 73 -4.09 -24.90 11.72
CA GLY A 73 -5.39 -25.56 11.67
C GLY A 73 -6.56 -24.60 11.95
N ALA A 74 -6.33 -23.29 11.98
CA ALA A 74 -7.35 -22.28 12.27
C ALA A 74 -8.50 -22.31 11.27
N THR A 75 -9.72 -22.12 11.79
CA THR A 75 -10.93 -21.97 10.98
C THR A 75 -11.01 -20.53 10.45
N ILE A 76 -11.24 -20.39 9.14
CA ILE A 76 -11.41 -19.07 8.50
C ILE A 76 -12.89 -18.70 8.55
N HIS A 77 -13.19 -17.48 9.00
CA HIS A 77 -14.53 -16.90 9.07
C HIS A 77 -14.60 -15.68 8.15
N VAL A 78 -15.58 -15.65 7.25
CA VAL A 78 -15.84 -14.53 6.35
C VAL A 78 -17.33 -14.26 6.25
N HIS A 79 -17.71 -13.01 5.99
CA HIS A 79 -19.12 -12.67 5.78
C HIS A 79 -19.68 -13.42 4.56
N ARG A 80 -20.94 -13.87 4.63
CA ARG A 80 -21.60 -14.66 3.58
C ARG A 80 -21.52 -14.03 2.18
N GLU A 81 -21.57 -12.70 2.10
CA GLU A 81 -21.49 -11.96 0.85
C GLU A 81 -20.07 -11.90 0.25
N ALA A 82 -19.05 -12.39 0.95
CA ALA A 82 -17.66 -12.42 0.44
C ALA A 82 -17.51 -13.34 -0.80
N GLN A 83 -18.36 -14.35 -0.94
CA GLN A 83 -18.40 -15.28 -2.10
C GLN A 83 -17.02 -15.88 -2.41
N VAL A 84 -16.40 -16.49 -1.42
CA VAL A 84 -15.07 -17.09 -1.52
C VAL A 84 -15.14 -18.56 -1.97
N ASP A 85 -14.07 -19.06 -2.66
CA ASP A 85 -13.98 -20.39 -3.26
C ASP A 85 -13.14 -21.36 -2.40
N TYR A 86 -13.08 -21.15 -1.08
CA TYR A 86 -12.35 -22.03 -0.15
C TYR A 86 -13.22 -22.42 1.04
N GLU A 87 -12.79 -23.46 1.76
CA GLU A 87 -13.46 -23.90 2.99
C GLU A 87 -13.41 -22.81 4.06
N HIS A 88 -14.56 -22.42 4.57
CA HIS A 88 -14.72 -21.37 5.57
C HIS A 88 -16.02 -21.55 6.36
N VAL A 89 -16.14 -20.83 7.44
CA VAL A 89 -17.40 -20.66 8.19
C VAL A 89 -18.01 -19.31 7.79
N PRO A 90 -19.12 -19.30 7.03
CA PRO A 90 -19.79 -18.05 6.69
C PRO A 90 -20.53 -17.49 7.90
N PHE A 91 -20.52 -16.18 8.04
CA PHE A 91 -21.30 -15.50 9.07
C PHE A 91 -22.15 -14.35 8.50
N ASP A 92 -23.09 -13.87 9.30
CA ASP A 92 -23.97 -12.74 9.02
C ASP A 92 -23.84 -11.66 10.12
N ASP A 93 -24.54 -10.53 9.98
CA ASP A 93 -24.60 -9.47 11.01
C ASP A 93 -25.02 -10.03 12.36
N GLY A 94 -24.35 -9.63 13.41
CA GLY A 94 -24.61 -10.09 14.78
C GLY A 94 -24.01 -11.47 15.13
N PHE A 95 -23.20 -12.08 14.25
CA PHE A 95 -22.45 -13.29 14.61
C PHE A 95 -21.53 -13.03 15.81
N GLU A 96 -21.48 -14.00 16.74
CA GLU A 96 -20.62 -13.94 17.91
C GLU A 96 -19.63 -15.11 17.94
N LEU A 97 -18.36 -14.80 18.26
CA LEU A 97 -17.30 -15.77 18.49
C LEU A 97 -16.76 -15.58 19.91
N GLU A 98 -16.75 -16.67 20.68
CA GLU A 98 -16.23 -16.69 22.04
C GLU A 98 -14.78 -17.16 22.05
N LEU A 99 -13.89 -16.34 22.59
CA LEU A 99 -12.47 -16.63 22.82
C LEU A 99 -12.19 -16.53 24.32
N GLY A 100 -12.65 -17.49 25.10
CA GLY A 100 -12.63 -17.43 26.56
C GLY A 100 -13.51 -16.30 27.10
N MET A 101 -12.91 -15.32 27.76
CA MET A 101 -13.63 -14.12 28.28
C MET A 101 -13.74 -13.00 27.25
N LEU A 102 -13.11 -13.13 26.10
CA LEU A 102 -13.26 -12.19 24.98
C LEU A 102 -14.38 -12.69 24.06
N ARG A 103 -15.40 -11.87 23.86
CA ARG A 103 -16.42 -12.06 22.83
C ARG A 103 -16.18 -11.09 21.68
N VAL A 104 -16.16 -11.64 20.46
CA VAL A 104 -16.07 -10.88 19.19
C VAL A 104 -17.46 -10.90 18.56
N ARG A 105 -18.05 -9.72 18.32
CA ARG A 105 -19.35 -9.57 17.66
C ARG A 105 -19.21 -8.89 16.31
N ALA A 106 -19.69 -9.54 15.26
CA ALA A 106 -19.70 -9.00 13.90
C ALA A 106 -20.77 -7.89 13.76
N ILE A 107 -20.40 -6.79 13.15
CA ILE A 107 -21.26 -5.68 12.75
C ILE A 107 -21.10 -5.52 11.25
N HIS A 108 -22.06 -5.93 10.45
CA HIS A 108 -21.99 -5.77 8.99
C HIS A 108 -22.00 -4.29 8.62
N THR A 109 -20.93 -3.79 8.04
CA THR A 109 -20.69 -2.38 7.71
C THR A 109 -20.35 -2.22 6.22
N PRO A 110 -21.29 -2.55 5.30
CA PRO A 110 -21.05 -2.47 3.86
C PRO A 110 -20.76 -1.04 3.39
N GLY A 111 -20.05 -0.94 2.25
CA GLY A 111 -19.80 0.33 1.58
C GLY A 111 -18.45 0.36 0.88
N HIS A 112 -17.35 0.14 1.58
CA HIS A 112 -16.04 -0.12 0.96
C HIS A 112 -16.12 -1.40 0.08
N ARG A 113 -16.72 -2.45 0.65
CA ARG A 113 -17.13 -3.66 -0.04
C ARG A 113 -18.48 -4.14 0.49
N PRO A 114 -19.28 -4.91 -0.30
CA PRO A 114 -20.57 -5.41 0.16
C PRO A 114 -20.49 -6.27 1.42
N GLU A 115 -19.48 -7.14 1.50
CA GLU A 115 -19.24 -8.08 2.60
C GLU A 115 -18.58 -7.46 3.83
N HIS A 116 -18.19 -6.19 3.77
CA HIS A 116 -17.37 -5.58 4.82
C HIS A 116 -18.04 -5.66 6.18
N THR A 117 -17.26 -6.05 7.20
CA THR A 117 -17.71 -6.28 8.59
C THR A 117 -16.70 -5.69 9.57
N SER A 118 -17.19 -4.94 10.52
CA SER A 118 -16.42 -4.50 11.69
C SER A 118 -16.61 -5.49 12.84
N PHE A 119 -15.64 -5.63 13.75
CA PHE A 119 -15.73 -6.57 14.88
C PHE A 119 -15.67 -5.82 16.21
N ALA A 120 -16.78 -5.81 16.94
CA ALA A 120 -16.84 -5.27 18.30
C ALA A 120 -16.28 -6.28 19.29
N LEU A 121 -15.41 -5.82 20.21
CA LEU A 121 -14.71 -6.62 21.20
C LEU A 121 -15.29 -6.37 22.58
N VAL A 122 -15.82 -7.40 23.23
CA VAL A 122 -16.44 -7.36 24.55
C VAL A 122 -15.62 -8.20 25.53
N ASP A 123 -15.10 -7.57 26.58
CA ASP A 123 -14.53 -8.28 27.74
C ASP A 123 -15.67 -8.67 28.68
N THR A 124 -16.15 -9.92 28.59
CA THR A 124 -17.28 -10.41 29.36
C THR A 124 -17.01 -10.48 30.87
N SER A 125 -15.76 -10.39 31.29
CA SER A 125 -15.38 -10.28 32.71
C SER A 125 -15.67 -8.90 33.30
N ARG A 126 -15.81 -7.86 32.42
CA ARG A 126 -16.04 -6.47 32.85
C ARG A 126 -17.41 -5.94 32.52
N GLY A 127 -18.10 -6.53 31.55
CA GLY A 127 -19.44 -6.08 31.17
C GLY A 127 -19.93 -6.65 29.86
N THR A 128 -20.96 -6.02 29.31
CA THR A 128 -21.60 -6.43 28.05
C THR A 128 -21.36 -5.44 26.91
N GLU A 129 -20.83 -4.26 27.24
CA GLU A 129 -20.54 -3.22 26.26
C GLU A 129 -19.17 -3.45 25.60
N PRO A 130 -19.02 -3.15 24.30
CA PRO A 130 -17.74 -3.26 23.63
C PRO A 130 -16.77 -2.18 24.14
N TRP A 131 -15.57 -2.60 24.50
CA TRP A 131 -14.48 -1.69 24.85
C TRP A 131 -13.73 -1.20 23.60
N ALA A 132 -13.74 -1.99 22.51
CA ALA A 132 -13.12 -1.62 21.23
C ALA A 132 -13.94 -2.15 20.05
N VAL A 133 -13.73 -1.57 18.90
CA VAL A 133 -14.21 -2.04 17.60
C VAL A 133 -13.06 -2.03 16.59
N LEU A 134 -12.83 -3.18 15.95
CA LEU A 134 -11.95 -3.29 14.78
C LEU A 134 -12.78 -2.88 13.57
N THR A 135 -12.53 -1.70 13.04
CA THR A 135 -13.41 -1.10 12.02
C THR A 135 -13.09 -1.55 10.60
N GLY A 136 -12.01 -2.33 10.41
CA GLY A 136 -11.60 -2.71 9.06
C GLY A 136 -11.39 -1.46 8.19
N ASP A 137 -11.85 -1.57 6.94
CA ASP A 137 -11.91 -0.47 5.99
C ASP A 137 -13.32 0.15 5.95
N SER A 138 -13.75 0.72 7.08
CA SER A 138 -15.00 1.48 7.19
C SER A 138 -14.73 2.86 7.76
N LEU A 139 -14.34 2.93 9.05
CA LEU A 139 -13.96 4.14 9.76
C LEU A 139 -12.45 4.11 10.04
N PHE A 140 -11.75 5.12 9.57
CA PHE A 140 -10.35 5.40 9.91
C PHE A 140 -10.24 6.50 10.95
N VAL A 141 -9.05 6.73 11.49
CA VAL A 141 -8.82 7.89 12.36
C VAL A 141 -8.76 9.14 11.47
N GLY A 142 -9.74 10.03 11.65
CA GLY A 142 -9.86 11.29 10.91
C GLY A 142 -10.44 11.19 9.50
N ASP A 143 -10.77 9.98 9.00
CA ASP A 143 -11.28 9.77 7.63
C ASP A 143 -12.19 8.53 7.55
N ILE A 144 -12.64 8.20 6.35
CA ILE A 144 -13.42 7.01 6.01
C ILE A 144 -12.78 6.25 4.84
N ALA A 145 -13.19 5.02 4.62
CA ALA A 145 -12.73 4.22 3.49
C ALA A 145 -13.32 4.70 2.14
N ARG A 146 -12.56 4.45 1.06
CA ARG A 146 -13.02 4.73 -0.30
C ARG A 146 -14.19 3.84 -0.70
N PRO A 147 -15.21 4.39 -1.40
CA PRO A 147 -16.46 3.68 -1.71
C PRO A 147 -16.48 2.98 -3.08
N ASP A 148 -15.40 3.03 -3.87
CA ASP A 148 -15.42 2.77 -5.33
C ASP A 148 -14.79 1.43 -5.75
N LEU A 149 -14.59 0.47 -4.81
CA LEU A 149 -13.85 -0.77 -5.12
C LEU A 149 -14.71 -1.91 -5.70
N ALA A 150 -15.99 -1.97 -5.35
CA ALA A 150 -16.82 -3.13 -5.67
C ALA A 150 -18.16 -2.79 -6.34
N VAL A 151 -18.66 -1.60 -6.12
CA VAL A 151 -19.95 -1.09 -6.63
C VAL A 151 -19.76 0.32 -7.19
N GLU A 152 -20.79 0.88 -7.78
CA GLU A 152 -20.79 2.29 -8.18
C GLU A 152 -20.49 3.18 -6.95
N LYS A 153 -19.57 4.13 -7.11
CA LYS A 153 -19.03 4.92 -6.00
C LYS A 153 -20.09 5.65 -5.17
N GLN A 154 -21.19 6.09 -5.80
CA GLN A 154 -22.31 6.72 -5.10
C GLN A 154 -23.04 5.73 -4.20
N ASP A 155 -23.24 4.49 -4.64
CA ASP A 155 -23.93 3.47 -3.87
C ASP A 155 -23.04 2.96 -2.72
N GLY A 156 -21.74 2.83 -2.99
CA GLY A 156 -20.74 2.55 -1.95
C GLY A 156 -20.74 3.63 -0.87
N ALA A 157 -20.69 4.92 -1.26
CA ALA A 157 -20.69 6.04 -0.32
C ALA A 157 -21.98 6.12 0.51
N ARG A 158 -23.16 5.86 -0.09
CA ARG A 158 -24.43 5.75 0.66
C ARG A 158 -24.40 4.61 1.69
N SER A 159 -23.83 3.47 1.29
CA SER A 159 -23.71 2.33 2.19
C SER A 159 -22.74 2.62 3.34
N ILE A 160 -21.61 3.30 3.09
CA ILE A 160 -20.69 3.77 4.13
C ILE A 160 -21.43 4.73 5.09
N PHE A 161 -22.14 5.72 4.57
CA PHE A 161 -22.92 6.65 5.39
C PHE A 161 -23.82 5.93 6.39
N ARG A 162 -24.62 4.96 5.91
CA ARG A 162 -25.54 4.20 6.75
C ARG A 162 -24.79 3.31 7.75
N SER A 163 -23.71 2.66 7.35
CA SER A 163 -22.86 1.83 8.22
C SER A 163 -22.27 2.65 9.35
N LEU A 164 -21.77 3.85 9.06
CA LEU A 164 -21.20 4.75 10.04
C LEU A 164 -22.26 5.32 10.98
N HIS A 165 -23.27 6.03 10.46
CA HIS A 165 -24.25 6.76 11.27
C HIS A 165 -25.23 5.87 12.00
N GLN A 166 -25.63 4.71 11.44
CA GLN A 166 -26.64 3.85 12.05
C GLN A 166 -26.06 2.73 12.90
N LYS A 167 -24.79 2.33 12.68
CA LYS A 167 -24.16 1.20 13.37
C LYS A 167 -22.96 1.60 14.21
N LEU A 168 -21.87 2.14 13.62
CA LEU A 168 -20.64 2.40 14.35
C LEU A 168 -20.80 3.56 15.34
N LEU A 169 -21.46 4.65 14.96
CA LEU A 169 -21.73 5.79 15.85
C LEU A 169 -22.79 5.51 16.91
N SER A 170 -23.52 4.38 16.82
CA SER A 170 -24.43 3.92 17.88
C SER A 170 -23.73 3.19 19.02
N LEU A 171 -22.44 2.86 18.87
CA LEU A 171 -21.63 2.26 19.93
C LEU A 171 -21.35 3.29 21.04
N PRO A 172 -21.06 2.83 22.28
CA PRO A 172 -20.72 3.76 23.36
C PRO A 172 -19.58 4.71 22.96
N PRO A 173 -19.65 6.01 23.29
CA PRO A 173 -18.64 6.99 22.87
C PRO A 173 -17.20 6.66 23.31
N GLY A 174 -17.05 5.90 24.41
CA GLY A 174 -15.75 5.46 24.91
C GLY A 174 -15.19 4.21 24.22
N THR A 175 -15.94 3.60 23.27
CA THR A 175 -15.44 2.44 22.50
C THR A 175 -14.25 2.87 21.66
N GLU A 176 -13.13 2.19 21.81
CA GLU A 176 -11.92 2.46 21.03
C GLU A 176 -12.11 2.03 19.56
N VAL A 177 -11.67 2.87 18.63
CA VAL A 177 -11.67 2.61 17.19
C VAL A 177 -10.28 2.14 16.77
N TRP A 178 -10.20 0.94 16.21
CA TRP A 178 -8.97 0.33 15.71
C TRP A 178 -9.14 -0.04 14.23
N PRO A 179 -8.66 0.79 13.30
CA PRO A 179 -8.87 0.60 11.87
C PRO A 179 -7.89 -0.39 11.26
N ALA A 180 -8.20 -0.91 10.06
CA ALA A 180 -7.27 -1.76 9.31
C ALA A 180 -6.17 -0.98 8.57
N HIS A 181 -6.23 0.37 8.55
CA HIS A 181 -5.19 1.20 7.93
C HIS A 181 -4.80 2.41 8.77
N LEU A 182 -3.52 2.75 8.67
CA LEU A 182 -2.94 3.97 9.21
C LEU A 182 -2.80 5.03 8.12
N GLY A 183 -2.50 6.28 8.51
CA GLY A 183 -2.35 7.39 7.58
C GLY A 183 -1.40 7.12 6.42
N GLY A 184 -1.79 7.56 5.22
CA GLY A 184 -1.05 7.36 3.96
C GLY A 184 -1.44 6.13 3.16
N SER A 185 -2.42 5.32 3.60
CA SER A 185 -2.96 4.21 2.82
C SER A 185 -3.81 4.70 1.64
N LEU A 186 -3.81 3.90 0.56
CA LEU A 186 -4.63 4.14 -0.63
C LEU A 186 -6.11 3.75 -0.43
N CYS A 187 -6.45 3.10 0.69
CA CYS A 187 -7.83 2.72 1.04
C CYS A 187 -8.63 3.85 1.69
N GLY A 188 -7.98 4.92 2.14
CA GLY A 188 -8.61 6.12 2.69
C GLY A 188 -8.33 7.38 1.89
N GLY A 189 -8.82 8.50 2.38
CA GLY A 189 -8.61 9.82 1.81
C GLY A 189 -7.45 10.60 2.47
N PRO A 190 -7.29 11.87 2.12
CA PRO A 190 -6.21 12.72 2.62
C PRO A 190 -6.37 13.13 4.09
N GLY A 191 -7.54 12.90 4.69
CA GLY A 191 -7.84 13.22 6.09
C GLY A 191 -7.32 12.19 7.10
N MET A 192 -6.81 11.04 6.66
CA MET A 192 -6.30 10.00 7.55
C MET A 192 -5.16 10.49 8.44
N ASP A 193 -5.33 10.35 9.77
CA ASP A 193 -4.30 10.65 10.76
C ASP A 193 -3.29 9.49 10.89
N MET A 194 -2.06 9.80 11.27
CA MET A 194 -1.03 8.80 11.60
C MET A 194 -1.23 8.11 12.96
N LYS A 195 -2.26 8.49 13.71
CA LYS A 195 -2.64 7.80 14.96
C LYS A 195 -3.09 6.38 14.69
N ILE A 196 -2.73 5.49 15.61
CA ILE A 196 -3.04 4.06 15.49
C ILE A 196 -4.46 3.69 15.95
N SER A 197 -5.10 4.54 16.75
CA SER A 197 -6.45 4.35 17.29
C SER A 197 -7.10 5.67 17.65
N SER A 198 -8.42 5.63 17.87
CA SER A 198 -9.25 6.75 18.31
C SER A 198 -10.36 6.24 19.21
N THR A 199 -11.45 6.99 19.40
CA THR A 199 -12.69 6.55 20.03
C THR A 199 -13.89 6.96 19.19
N VAL A 200 -14.99 6.22 19.29
CA VAL A 200 -16.25 6.54 18.59
C VAL A 200 -16.67 7.99 18.88
N GLY A 201 -16.59 8.43 20.13
CA GLY A 201 -16.96 9.79 20.53
C GLY A 201 -16.03 10.86 19.95
N PHE A 202 -14.72 10.59 19.86
CA PHE A 202 -13.77 11.51 19.26
C PHE A 202 -14.00 11.65 17.74
N GLU A 203 -14.17 10.52 17.04
CA GLU A 203 -14.45 10.54 15.61
C GLU A 203 -15.80 11.23 15.30
N ALA A 204 -16.84 10.95 16.09
CA ALA A 204 -18.14 11.63 15.97
C ALA A 204 -18.02 13.15 16.10
N ALA A 205 -17.10 13.65 16.92
CA ALA A 205 -16.91 15.08 17.19
C ALA A 205 -15.94 15.78 16.24
N HIS A 206 -14.98 15.08 15.65
CA HIS A 206 -13.82 15.69 14.97
C HIS A 206 -13.53 15.17 13.56
N ASN A 207 -14.16 14.08 13.13
CA ASN A 207 -14.01 13.60 11.76
C ASN A 207 -14.94 14.39 10.84
N ASP A 208 -14.38 15.16 9.94
CA ASP A 208 -15.11 16.11 9.08
C ASP A 208 -16.21 15.46 8.23
N LEU A 209 -16.02 14.20 7.81
CA LEU A 209 -17.03 13.48 7.04
C LEU A 209 -18.17 12.98 7.92
N LEU A 210 -17.89 12.61 9.17
CA LEU A 210 -18.91 12.19 10.13
C LEU A 210 -19.77 13.36 10.66
N GLN A 211 -19.31 14.62 10.50
CA GLN A 211 -20.08 15.82 10.81
C GLN A 211 -21.18 16.09 9.77
N GLU A 212 -21.13 15.45 8.60
CA GLU A 212 -22.15 15.63 7.57
C GLU A 212 -23.33 14.69 7.83
N GLU A 213 -24.46 15.25 8.21
CA GLU A 213 -25.69 14.51 8.53
C GLU A 213 -26.57 14.30 7.28
N ASP A 214 -26.37 15.08 6.21
CA ASP A 214 -27.08 14.92 4.94
C ASP A 214 -26.41 13.86 4.07
N GLU A 215 -27.12 12.75 3.78
CA GLU A 215 -26.59 11.63 2.98
C GLU A 215 -26.08 12.09 1.61
N SER A 216 -26.74 13.05 0.95
CA SER A 216 -26.36 13.50 -0.40
C SER A 216 -25.05 14.29 -0.37
N ARG A 217 -24.89 15.18 0.61
CA ARG A 217 -23.65 15.95 0.81
C ARG A 217 -22.50 15.07 1.23
N PHE A 218 -22.77 14.11 2.11
CA PHE A 218 -21.77 13.10 2.49
C PHE A 218 -21.26 12.36 1.26
N VAL A 219 -22.16 11.88 0.38
CA VAL A 219 -21.81 11.18 -0.85
C VAL A 219 -20.95 12.06 -1.76
N GLU A 220 -21.34 13.32 -1.98
CA GLU A 220 -20.56 14.26 -2.80
C GLU A 220 -19.13 14.44 -2.25
N ARG A 221 -18.99 14.62 -0.94
CA ARG A 221 -17.69 14.78 -0.28
C ARG A 221 -16.85 13.52 -0.31
N ALA A 222 -17.45 12.37 -0.03
CA ALA A 222 -16.77 11.08 0.03
C ALA A 222 -16.20 10.61 -1.32
N ILE A 223 -16.82 11.04 -2.44
CA ILE A 223 -16.34 10.71 -3.78
C ILE A 223 -15.45 11.79 -4.41
N ALA A 224 -15.36 12.96 -3.78
CA ALA A 224 -14.52 14.04 -4.27
C ALA A 224 -13.04 13.72 -4.04
N GLY A 225 -12.22 13.87 -5.09
CA GLY A 225 -10.76 13.73 -4.96
C GLY A 225 -10.23 12.31 -4.73
N LEU A 226 -11.03 11.27 -5.03
CA LEU A 226 -10.57 9.89 -4.97
C LEU A 226 -9.33 9.68 -5.85
N ALA A 227 -8.25 9.18 -5.23
CA ALA A 227 -7.03 8.82 -5.94
C ALA A 227 -7.29 7.64 -6.91
N PRO A 228 -6.52 7.51 -8.01
CA PRO A 228 -6.61 6.37 -8.91
C PRO A 228 -6.45 5.04 -8.16
N GLN A 229 -7.17 4.01 -8.61
CA GLN A 229 -7.01 2.67 -8.05
C GLN A 229 -5.76 2.02 -8.64
N PRO A 230 -4.86 1.43 -7.82
CA PRO A 230 -3.77 0.60 -8.33
C PRO A 230 -4.28 -0.54 -9.24
N PRO A 231 -3.57 -0.86 -10.32
CA PRO A 231 -4.05 -1.82 -11.33
C PRO A 231 -4.16 -3.25 -10.80
N ASN A 232 -3.49 -3.57 -9.70
CA ASN A 232 -3.49 -4.88 -9.07
C ASN A 232 -4.68 -5.13 -8.14
N PHE A 233 -5.47 -4.11 -7.75
CA PHE A 233 -6.55 -4.26 -6.78
C PHE A 233 -7.55 -5.37 -7.13
N ARG A 234 -8.05 -5.40 -8.38
CA ARG A 234 -8.98 -6.44 -8.82
C ARG A 234 -8.38 -7.84 -8.74
N ALA A 235 -7.10 -7.94 -9.02
CA ALA A 235 -6.41 -9.21 -9.00
C ALA A 235 -6.14 -9.71 -7.59
N ILE A 236 -5.83 -8.82 -6.65
CA ILE A 236 -5.70 -9.16 -5.23
C ILE A 236 -7.03 -9.67 -4.69
N VAL A 237 -8.15 -8.99 -4.97
CA VAL A 237 -9.49 -9.47 -4.58
C VAL A 237 -9.76 -10.88 -5.14
N GLN A 238 -9.38 -11.17 -6.39
CA GLN A 238 -9.53 -12.52 -6.94
C GLN A 238 -8.66 -13.54 -6.24
N ILE A 239 -7.42 -13.19 -5.86
CA ILE A 239 -6.53 -14.06 -5.09
C ILE A 239 -7.14 -14.34 -3.71
N ASN A 240 -7.65 -13.32 -3.02
CA ASN A 240 -8.22 -13.43 -1.68
C ASN A 240 -9.57 -14.18 -1.66
N ARG A 241 -10.32 -14.18 -2.77
CA ARG A 241 -11.57 -14.96 -2.95
C ARG A 241 -11.35 -16.36 -3.49
N GLY A 242 -10.27 -16.57 -4.20
CA GLY A 242 -9.98 -17.82 -4.90
C GLY A 242 -9.49 -18.93 -3.97
N PRO A 243 -9.01 -20.04 -4.55
CA PRO A 243 -8.43 -21.12 -3.76
C PRO A 243 -7.30 -20.61 -2.85
N LEU A 244 -7.23 -21.12 -1.61
CA LEU A 244 -6.24 -20.72 -0.62
C LEU A 244 -4.82 -20.83 -1.17
N ASP A 245 -4.10 -19.73 -1.24
CA ASP A 245 -2.69 -19.72 -1.60
C ASP A 245 -1.82 -20.04 -0.38
N ARG A 246 -1.20 -21.21 -0.41
CA ARG A 246 -0.32 -21.73 0.65
C ARG A 246 1.15 -21.69 0.25
N ARG A 247 1.47 -21.23 -0.96
CA ARG A 247 2.84 -21.27 -1.52
C ARG A 247 3.72 -20.24 -0.82
N THR A 248 4.92 -20.65 -0.48
CA THR A 248 6.01 -19.73 -0.15
C THR A 248 6.63 -19.20 -1.45
N ILE A 249 7.02 -17.94 -1.44
CA ILE A 249 7.75 -17.37 -2.57
C ILE A 249 9.24 -17.56 -2.30
N GLU A 250 9.88 -18.31 -3.20
CA GLU A 250 11.31 -18.54 -3.12
C GLU A 250 12.05 -17.34 -3.71
N ALA A 251 12.96 -16.77 -2.91
CA ALA A 251 13.90 -15.76 -3.38
C ALA A 251 15.17 -16.45 -3.89
N VAL A 252 15.24 -16.67 -5.20
CA VAL A 252 16.35 -17.38 -5.85
C VAL A 252 17.55 -16.45 -6.03
N PRO A 253 18.75 -16.76 -5.47
CA PRO A 253 19.94 -15.97 -5.73
C PRO A 253 20.46 -16.21 -7.15
N LEU A 254 20.71 -15.13 -7.88
CA LEU A 254 21.26 -15.14 -9.24
C LEU A 254 22.67 -14.58 -9.26
N THR A 255 23.53 -15.16 -10.09
CA THR A 255 24.85 -14.58 -10.38
C THR A 255 24.72 -13.31 -11.25
N PRO A 256 25.72 -12.41 -11.26
CA PRO A 256 25.72 -11.23 -12.14
C PRO A 256 25.48 -11.56 -13.61
N ARG A 257 26.04 -12.67 -14.10
CA ARG A 257 25.86 -13.11 -15.51
C ARG A 257 24.43 -13.60 -15.80
N GLN A 258 23.76 -14.24 -14.84
CA GLN A 258 22.36 -14.62 -15.01
C GLN A 258 21.46 -13.38 -15.01
N VAL A 259 21.75 -12.40 -14.15
CA VAL A 259 21.02 -11.11 -14.17
C VAL A 259 21.29 -10.35 -15.49
N GLN A 260 22.53 -10.35 -16.01
CA GLN A 260 22.80 -9.78 -17.34
C GLN A 260 21.98 -10.46 -18.43
N GLN A 261 21.86 -11.76 -18.41
CA GLN A 261 20.98 -12.49 -19.34
C GLN A 261 19.52 -12.04 -19.22
N SER A 262 19.03 -11.89 -18.00
CA SER A 262 17.68 -11.35 -17.76
C SER A 262 17.50 -9.94 -18.33
N VAL A 263 18.52 -9.07 -18.24
CA VAL A 263 18.52 -7.74 -18.88
C VAL A 263 18.41 -7.87 -20.41
N ASP A 264 19.23 -8.75 -20.99
CA ASP A 264 19.27 -8.96 -22.45
C ASP A 264 17.94 -9.56 -22.98
N ASP A 265 17.25 -10.35 -22.14
CA ASP A 265 15.92 -10.93 -22.43
C ASP A 265 14.77 -9.94 -22.18
N GLY A 266 15.06 -8.71 -21.71
CA GLY A 266 14.06 -7.65 -21.47
C GLY A 266 13.27 -7.80 -20.17
N THR A 267 13.73 -8.66 -19.23
CA THR A 267 13.14 -8.81 -17.90
C THR A 267 13.17 -7.49 -17.15
N LEU A 268 12.16 -7.22 -16.35
CA LEU A 268 12.14 -6.05 -15.47
C LEU A 268 13.14 -6.25 -14.32
N ILE A 269 14.18 -5.44 -14.29
CA ILE A 269 15.12 -5.35 -13.19
C ILE A 269 14.68 -4.21 -12.27
N VAL A 270 14.39 -4.51 -11.01
CA VAL A 270 13.97 -3.52 -10.00
C VAL A 270 15.12 -3.32 -9.01
N ASP A 271 15.64 -2.12 -8.99
CA ASP A 271 16.67 -1.72 -8.02
C ASP A 271 16.00 -1.08 -6.82
N VAL A 272 16.11 -1.75 -5.66
CA VAL A 272 15.41 -1.36 -4.44
C VAL A 272 16.29 -0.59 -3.45
N ARG A 273 17.49 -0.22 -3.87
CA ARG A 273 18.43 0.58 -3.08
C ARG A 273 17.94 2.02 -2.91
N THR A 274 18.74 2.88 -2.26
CA THR A 274 18.44 4.31 -2.22
C THR A 274 18.55 4.94 -3.61
N ALA A 275 17.78 6.01 -3.86
CA ALA A 275 17.89 6.77 -5.10
C ALA A 275 19.33 7.24 -5.36
N GLU A 276 20.04 7.68 -4.32
CA GLU A 276 21.44 8.09 -4.42
C GLU A 276 22.36 6.96 -4.90
N GLN A 277 22.21 5.75 -4.35
CA GLN A 277 22.98 4.58 -4.75
C GLN A 277 22.68 4.16 -6.20
N PHE A 278 21.41 4.28 -6.60
CA PHE A 278 20.98 4.05 -7.97
C PHE A 278 21.60 5.05 -8.93
N ASP A 279 21.44 6.34 -8.66
CA ASP A 279 21.96 7.43 -9.50
C ASP A 279 23.47 7.35 -9.68
N ASP A 280 24.19 6.98 -8.63
CA ASP A 280 25.65 6.83 -8.69
C ASP A 280 26.11 5.66 -9.56
N SER A 281 25.39 4.55 -9.57
CA SER A 281 25.73 3.38 -10.37
C SER A 281 24.63 2.34 -10.35
N HIS A 282 24.02 2.02 -11.49
CA HIS A 282 22.97 1.01 -11.62
C HIS A 282 23.12 0.16 -12.88
N ILE A 283 22.35 -0.92 -12.97
CA ILE A 283 22.25 -1.78 -14.16
C ILE A 283 21.43 -1.05 -15.20
N SER A 284 21.93 -0.96 -16.44
CA SER A 284 21.22 -0.28 -17.55
C SER A 284 19.81 -0.84 -17.73
N GLY A 285 18.80 0.04 -17.83
CA GLY A 285 17.40 -0.31 -18.00
C GLY A 285 16.71 -0.84 -16.75
N SER A 286 17.36 -0.85 -15.57
CA SER A 286 16.71 -1.13 -14.30
C SER A 286 15.84 0.04 -13.84
N VAL A 287 14.82 -0.25 -13.05
CA VAL A 287 13.88 0.74 -12.50
C VAL A 287 14.12 0.94 -11.01
N ALA A 288 14.27 2.19 -10.58
CA ALA A 288 14.52 2.57 -9.20
C ALA A 288 13.21 2.62 -8.38
N ILE A 289 13.05 1.73 -7.40
CA ILE A 289 11.94 1.75 -6.44
C ILE A 289 12.49 1.36 -5.07
N THR A 290 12.83 2.33 -4.23
CA THR A 290 13.43 2.01 -2.91
C THR A 290 12.46 1.31 -1.95
N ILE A 291 12.95 0.29 -1.22
CA ILE A 291 12.21 -0.38 -0.13
C ILE A 291 12.36 0.32 1.23
N LEU A 292 13.14 1.39 1.29
CA LEU A 292 13.39 2.09 2.55
C LEU A 292 12.29 3.09 2.92
N GLN A 293 11.28 3.20 2.07
CA GLN A 293 10.12 4.06 2.27
C GLN A 293 8.85 3.27 1.98
N ALA A 294 7.82 3.48 2.77
CA ALA A 294 6.52 2.85 2.60
C ALA A 294 5.94 3.02 1.18
N GLY A 295 5.09 2.08 0.77
CA GLY A 295 4.47 2.05 -0.55
C GLY A 295 5.34 1.46 -1.65
N PHE A 296 6.40 0.72 -1.33
CA PHE A 296 7.21 0.00 -2.32
C PHE A 296 6.35 -0.97 -3.15
N GLY A 297 5.57 -1.83 -2.49
CA GLY A 297 4.71 -2.80 -3.15
C GLY A 297 3.71 -2.14 -4.10
N SER A 298 3.03 -1.09 -3.65
CA SER A 298 2.09 -0.33 -4.48
C SER A 298 2.77 0.30 -5.70
N ARG A 299 3.94 0.92 -5.53
CA ARG A 299 4.71 1.49 -6.66
C ARG A 299 5.16 0.41 -7.63
N LEU A 300 5.61 -0.73 -7.14
CA LEU A 300 6.00 -1.86 -7.99
C LEU A 300 4.79 -2.40 -8.77
N ALA A 301 3.63 -2.50 -8.14
CA ALA A 301 2.41 -2.98 -8.78
C ALA A 301 1.90 -2.07 -9.92
N TRP A 302 2.19 -0.77 -9.87
CA TRP A 302 1.91 0.15 -10.97
C TRP A 302 2.79 -0.07 -12.20
N LEU A 303 4.03 -0.54 -12.01
CA LEU A 303 5.06 -0.59 -13.04
C LEU A 303 5.32 -2.00 -13.56
N ALA A 304 5.05 -3.03 -12.76
CA ALA A 304 5.32 -4.41 -13.11
C ALA A 304 4.16 -5.06 -13.85
N ASP A 305 4.50 -5.77 -14.94
CA ASP A 305 3.58 -6.70 -15.58
C ASP A 305 3.49 -7.97 -14.70
N ARG A 306 2.30 -8.30 -14.25
CA ARG A 306 2.07 -9.45 -13.34
C ARG A 306 2.43 -10.81 -13.93
N ASP A 307 2.40 -10.91 -15.25
CA ASP A 307 2.64 -12.17 -15.97
C ASP A 307 4.11 -12.34 -16.40
N LYS A 308 4.96 -11.35 -16.10
CA LYS A 308 6.38 -11.34 -16.43
C LYS A 308 7.26 -11.46 -15.20
N ASP A 309 8.43 -12.07 -15.40
CA ASP A 309 9.43 -12.19 -14.37
C ASP A 309 10.00 -10.82 -13.93
N ILE A 310 10.27 -10.71 -12.64
CA ILE A 310 10.93 -9.57 -12.01
C ILE A 310 12.23 -10.07 -11.36
N VAL A 311 13.34 -9.37 -11.60
CA VAL A 311 14.60 -9.60 -10.90
C VAL A 311 14.93 -8.41 -10.03
N VAL A 312 15.34 -8.67 -8.77
CA VAL A 312 15.55 -7.63 -7.76
C VAL A 312 17.05 -7.38 -7.53
N VAL A 313 17.42 -6.11 -7.38
CA VAL A 313 18.75 -5.66 -6.97
C VAL A 313 18.65 -4.92 -5.65
N GLY A 314 19.15 -5.51 -4.56
CA GLY A 314 19.17 -4.91 -3.22
C GLY A 314 20.52 -4.27 -2.88
N ARG A 315 20.60 -3.59 -1.71
CA ARG A 315 21.86 -3.19 -1.09
C ARG A 315 22.68 -4.44 -0.72
N ASP A 316 21.95 -5.45 -0.28
CA ASP A 316 22.41 -6.79 0.06
C ASP A 316 21.32 -7.84 -0.26
N ASP A 317 21.59 -9.08 0.04
CA ASP A 317 20.67 -10.20 -0.20
C ASP A 317 19.42 -10.15 0.70
N GLU A 318 19.48 -9.52 1.87
CA GLU A 318 18.36 -9.37 2.81
C GLU A 318 17.33 -8.38 2.26
N ASP A 319 17.78 -7.21 1.82
CA ASP A 319 16.93 -6.22 1.17
C ASP A 319 16.22 -6.80 -0.07
N ALA A 320 16.95 -7.57 -0.86
CA ALA A 320 16.38 -8.17 -2.07
C ALA A 320 15.29 -9.21 -1.74
N ARG A 321 15.50 -10.06 -0.73
CA ARG A 321 14.49 -11.01 -0.25
C ARG A 321 13.27 -10.29 0.32
N ARG A 322 13.50 -9.24 1.12
CA ARG A 322 12.42 -8.40 1.67
C ARG A 322 11.58 -7.80 0.55
N ALA A 323 12.20 -7.26 -0.49
CA ALA A 323 11.48 -6.70 -1.64
C ALA A 323 10.59 -7.72 -2.35
N ILE A 324 11.05 -8.97 -2.49
CA ILE A 324 10.26 -10.07 -3.06
C ILE A 324 9.04 -10.35 -2.18
N VAL A 325 9.18 -10.40 -0.87
CA VAL A 325 8.06 -10.59 0.07
C VAL A 325 7.04 -9.46 -0.02
N LEU A 326 7.52 -8.19 -0.05
CA LEU A 326 6.66 -7.02 -0.19
C LEU A 326 5.93 -6.98 -1.54
N GLY A 327 6.61 -7.34 -2.62
CA GLY A 327 5.97 -7.45 -3.94
C GLY A 327 4.92 -8.57 -3.99
N ALA A 328 5.18 -9.67 -3.30
CA ALA A 328 4.22 -10.76 -3.16
C ALA A 328 2.96 -10.36 -2.39
N ALA A 329 3.12 -9.53 -1.36
CA ALA A 329 2.00 -9.02 -0.58
C ALA A 329 1.00 -8.21 -1.44
N VAL A 330 1.44 -7.61 -2.54
CA VAL A 330 0.58 -6.90 -3.51
C VAL A 330 0.21 -7.74 -4.74
N GLY A 331 0.33 -9.07 -4.64
CA GLY A 331 -0.14 -10.02 -5.65
C GLY A 331 0.81 -10.27 -6.83
N LEU A 332 2.05 -9.77 -6.76
CA LEU A 332 3.08 -10.12 -7.75
C LEU A 332 3.68 -11.48 -7.39
N ARG A 333 3.71 -12.40 -8.34
CA ARG A 333 4.08 -13.81 -8.11
C ARG A 333 5.30 -14.28 -8.89
N ASN A 334 5.64 -13.57 -9.96
CA ASN A 334 6.67 -13.96 -10.89
C ASN A 334 7.98 -13.23 -10.57
N PHE A 335 8.70 -13.76 -9.56
CA PHE A 335 10.06 -13.32 -9.27
C PHE A 335 11.05 -14.34 -9.81
N GLY A 336 11.83 -13.96 -10.84
CA GLY A 336 12.90 -14.77 -11.39
C GLY A 336 14.09 -14.92 -10.45
N GLY A 337 14.21 -14.03 -9.44
CA GLY A 337 15.24 -14.09 -8.42
C GLY A 337 15.79 -12.70 -8.07
N TYR A 338 16.98 -12.69 -7.47
CA TYR A 338 17.67 -11.44 -7.08
C TYR A 338 19.18 -11.54 -7.34
N LEU A 339 19.82 -10.39 -7.59
CA LEU A 339 21.28 -10.29 -7.74
C LEU A 339 21.98 -10.58 -6.41
N SER A 340 22.56 -11.77 -6.28
CA SER A 340 23.31 -12.15 -5.08
C SER A 340 24.60 -11.31 -4.96
N GLY A 341 24.86 -10.77 -3.76
CA GLY A 341 25.95 -9.84 -3.49
C GLY A 341 25.76 -8.45 -4.07
N GLY A 342 24.59 -8.14 -4.63
CA GLY A 342 24.19 -6.83 -5.09
C GLY A 342 25.15 -6.19 -6.11
N MET A 343 25.17 -4.85 -6.19
CA MET A 343 26.03 -4.12 -7.14
C MET A 343 27.54 -4.31 -6.87
N THR A 344 27.92 -4.83 -5.72
CA THR A 344 29.35 -5.19 -5.46
C THR A 344 29.75 -6.37 -6.32
N ALA A 345 28.98 -7.44 -6.36
CA ALA A 345 29.22 -8.60 -7.20
C ALA A 345 29.17 -8.22 -8.71
N TRP A 346 28.19 -7.35 -9.11
CA TRP A 346 28.09 -6.86 -10.47
C TRP A 346 29.37 -6.16 -10.97
N ARG A 347 29.91 -5.25 -10.15
CA ARG A 347 31.17 -4.55 -10.45
C ARG A 347 32.40 -5.45 -10.44
N GLN A 348 32.45 -6.47 -9.58
CA GLN A 348 33.52 -7.46 -9.57
C GLN A 348 33.58 -8.25 -10.87
N ASP A 349 32.41 -8.57 -11.46
CA ASP A 349 32.31 -9.22 -12.77
C ASP A 349 32.55 -8.26 -13.95
N LYS A 350 32.86 -6.98 -13.67
CA LYS A 350 33.13 -5.92 -14.65
C LYS A 350 32.00 -5.70 -15.66
N LEU A 351 30.76 -5.90 -15.24
CA LEU A 351 29.59 -5.67 -16.06
C LEU A 351 29.26 -4.16 -16.15
N PRO A 352 28.63 -3.71 -17.25
CA PRO A 352 28.41 -2.29 -17.48
C PRO A 352 27.43 -1.69 -16.48
N THR A 353 27.64 -0.41 -16.16
CA THR A 353 26.75 0.38 -15.31
C THR A 353 26.43 1.72 -15.97
N ARG A 354 25.29 2.28 -15.60
CA ARG A 354 24.85 3.64 -15.96
C ARG A 354 24.82 4.52 -14.71
N ARG A 355 24.64 5.83 -14.95
CA ARG A 355 24.52 6.86 -13.91
C ARG A 355 23.45 7.87 -14.32
N ILE A 356 22.72 8.43 -13.33
CA ILE A 356 21.80 9.55 -13.53
C ILE A 356 22.37 10.76 -12.80
N GLU A 357 22.38 11.91 -13.45
CA GLU A 357 22.79 13.17 -12.85
C GLU A 357 21.75 13.63 -11.83
N ARG A 358 22.22 14.12 -10.68
CA ARG A 358 21.36 14.70 -9.64
C ARG A 358 21.51 16.21 -9.60
N LEU A 359 20.40 16.94 -9.57
CA LEU A 359 20.37 18.39 -9.36
C LEU A 359 19.42 18.72 -8.21
N ARG A 360 19.80 19.73 -7.42
CA ARG A 360 18.88 20.40 -6.51
C ARG A 360 18.04 21.41 -7.25
N VAL A 361 16.93 21.85 -6.63
CA VAL A 361 16.02 22.82 -7.25
C VAL A 361 16.70 24.07 -7.79
N PRO A 362 17.62 24.76 -7.05
CA PRO A 362 18.32 25.95 -7.59
C PRO A 362 19.18 25.63 -8.80
N GLU A 363 19.85 24.47 -8.83
CA GLU A 363 20.72 24.03 -9.92
C GLU A 363 19.88 23.69 -11.17
N ALA A 364 18.77 22.99 -10.98
CA ALA A 364 17.83 22.64 -12.06
C ALA A 364 17.22 23.91 -12.68
N ARG A 365 16.86 24.90 -11.85
CA ARG A 365 16.37 26.20 -12.31
C ARG A 365 17.42 26.96 -13.14
N ALA A 366 18.61 27.10 -12.61
CA ALA A 366 19.70 27.78 -13.33
C ALA A 366 20.00 27.13 -14.69
N ARG A 367 20.00 25.79 -14.73
CA ARG A 367 20.23 25.04 -15.95
C ARG A 367 19.09 25.16 -16.96
N ARG A 368 17.84 25.26 -16.45
CA ARG A 368 16.67 25.53 -17.30
C ARG A 368 16.78 26.88 -18.01
N GLU A 369 17.19 27.92 -17.29
CA GLU A 369 17.35 29.26 -17.83
C GLU A 369 18.53 29.36 -18.84
N ALA A 370 19.65 28.69 -18.54
CA ALA A 370 20.86 28.77 -19.34
C ALA A 370 20.86 27.82 -20.56
N GLU A 371 20.35 26.60 -20.43
CA GLU A 371 20.49 25.51 -21.39
C GLU A 371 19.14 24.99 -21.93
N GLY A 372 18.01 25.54 -21.44
CA GLY A 372 16.69 25.10 -21.86
C GLY A 372 16.35 23.66 -21.40
N LEU A 373 16.76 23.29 -20.17
CA LEU A 373 16.42 22.01 -19.55
C LEU A 373 14.91 21.77 -19.56
N GLN A 374 14.49 20.64 -20.08
CA GLN A 374 13.09 20.21 -20.05
C GLN A 374 12.73 19.73 -18.64
N LEU A 375 11.55 20.10 -18.15
CA LEU A 375 11.04 19.63 -16.87
C LEU A 375 9.86 18.70 -17.09
N LEU A 376 9.91 17.51 -16.49
CA LEU A 376 8.80 16.56 -16.41
C LEU A 376 8.31 16.49 -14.97
N ASP A 377 7.13 17.07 -14.68
CA ASP A 377 6.45 16.92 -13.40
C ASP A 377 5.75 15.57 -13.36
N VAL A 378 6.18 14.72 -12.41
CA VAL A 378 5.74 13.31 -12.31
C VAL A 378 4.81 13.08 -11.12
N ARG A 379 4.22 14.15 -10.60
CA ARG A 379 3.24 14.09 -9.52
C ARG A 379 1.87 13.64 -10.03
N GLU A 380 0.95 13.41 -9.08
CA GLU A 380 -0.43 13.13 -9.41
C GLU A 380 -1.12 14.35 -10.07
N ARG A 381 -2.15 14.09 -10.86
CA ARG A 381 -2.89 15.14 -11.57
C ARG A 381 -3.45 16.22 -10.62
N SER A 382 -3.95 15.81 -9.47
CA SER A 382 -4.47 16.72 -8.45
C SER A 382 -3.40 17.64 -7.86
N GLU A 383 -2.16 17.15 -7.70
CA GLU A 383 -1.03 17.98 -7.25
C GLU A 383 -0.59 18.98 -8.32
N TRP A 384 -0.64 18.55 -9.59
CA TRP A 384 -0.37 19.42 -10.73
C TRP A 384 -1.40 20.55 -10.84
N ASP A 385 -2.68 20.21 -10.76
CA ASP A 385 -3.78 21.17 -10.87
C ASP A 385 -3.80 22.16 -9.69
N ALA A 386 -3.23 21.79 -8.53
CA ALA A 386 -3.09 22.66 -7.37
C ALA A 386 -1.93 23.67 -7.47
N GLY A 387 -1.02 23.49 -8.45
CA GLY A 387 0.10 24.37 -8.73
C GLY A 387 1.27 23.61 -9.34
N HIS A 388 1.84 24.11 -10.42
CA HIS A 388 2.93 23.48 -11.16
C HIS A 388 3.94 24.50 -11.71
N ILE A 389 5.13 24.04 -12.13
CA ILE A 389 6.14 24.93 -12.71
C ILE A 389 5.73 25.23 -14.17
N ALA A 390 5.55 26.52 -14.50
CA ALA A 390 5.15 26.96 -15.84
C ALA A 390 6.05 26.37 -16.93
N GLY A 391 5.42 25.82 -17.99
CA GLY A 391 6.12 25.21 -19.12
C GLY A 391 6.80 23.87 -18.82
N SER A 392 6.53 23.24 -17.67
CA SER A 392 6.85 21.81 -17.47
C SER A 392 5.82 20.94 -18.17
N VAL A 393 6.23 19.73 -18.57
CA VAL A 393 5.34 18.68 -19.07
C VAL A 393 4.83 17.88 -17.88
N HIS A 394 3.56 17.48 -17.88
CA HIS A 394 2.99 16.61 -16.84
C HIS A 394 2.78 15.19 -17.33
N ARG A 395 3.25 14.23 -16.55
CA ARG A 395 2.89 12.82 -16.65
C ARG A 395 3.13 12.13 -15.30
N ALA A 396 2.11 11.63 -14.66
CA ALA A 396 2.29 10.87 -13.41
C ALA A 396 3.30 9.73 -13.62
N TYR A 397 4.19 9.49 -12.65
CA TYR A 397 5.31 8.54 -12.80
C TYR A 397 4.85 7.15 -13.22
N HIS A 398 3.70 6.71 -12.73
CA HIS A 398 3.14 5.39 -13.02
C HIS A 398 2.51 5.26 -14.41
N ASP A 399 2.31 6.38 -15.12
CA ASP A 399 1.79 6.43 -16.49
C ASP A 399 2.89 6.57 -17.55
N ILE A 400 4.17 6.52 -17.13
CA ILE A 400 5.32 6.60 -18.03
C ILE A 400 5.60 5.23 -18.65
N ASN A 401 4.88 4.90 -19.71
CA ASN A 401 5.04 3.67 -20.51
C ASN A 401 5.64 3.94 -21.90
N ALA A 402 5.75 5.19 -22.27
CA ALA A 402 6.43 5.72 -23.44
C ALA A 402 6.99 7.11 -23.10
N LEU A 403 7.91 7.63 -23.91
CA LEU A 403 8.37 9.02 -23.74
C LEU A 403 7.16 9.96 -23.83
N PRO A 404 6.95 10.84 -22.83
CA PRO A 404 5.79 11.73 -22.83
C PRO A 404 5.82 12.71 -24.02
N ASP A 405 4.64 12.96 -24.59
CA ASP A 405 4.49 14.00 -25.61
C ASP A 405 5.02 15.34 -25.08
N GLY A 406 5.83 16.03 -25.87
CA GLY A 406 6.47 17.29 -25.50
C GLY A 406 7.85 17.14 -24.85
N ILE A 407 8.33 15.91 -24.62
CA ILE A 407 9.72 15.63 -24.22
C ILE A 407 10.52 15.18 -25.45
N ASP A 408 11.58 15.92 -25.73
CA ASP A 408 12.56 15.60 -26.78
C ASP A 408 13.65 14.70 -26.16
N PRO A 409 13.83 13.45 -26.62
CA PRO A 409 14.80 12.51 -26.04
C PRO A 409 16.26 12.93 -26.21
N ASP A 410 16.55 13.77 -27.22
CA ASP A 410 17.90 14.23 -27.52
C ASP A 410 18.34 15.43 -26.65
N ARG A 411 17.40 16.00 -25.88
CA ARG A 411 17.65 17.14 -24.99
C ARG A 411 17.63 16.69 -23.51
N PRO A 412 18.41 17.37 -22.64
CA PRO A 412 18.37 17.09 -21.23
C PRO A 412 16.95 17.21 -20.66
N VAL A 413 16.49 16.18 -19.91
CA VAL A 413 15.19 16.14 -19.25
C VAL A 413 15.35 15.86 -17.76
N ALA A 414 14.75 16.70 -16.92
CA ALA A 414 14.74 16.54 -15.49
C ALA A 414 13.37 16.07 -15.00
N ALA A 415 13.33 14.92 -14.33
CA ALA A 415 12.16 14.48 -13.61
C ALA A 415 12.07 15.21 -12.27
N VAL A 416 10.89 15.77 -11.94
CA VAL A 416 10.63 16.51 -10.71
C VAL A 416 9.32 16.03 -10.07
N CYS A 417 9.32 15.88 -8.73
CA CYS A 417 8.11 15.58 -7.96
C CYS A 417 8.03 16.46 -6.70
N ALA A 418 7.42 16.00 -5.63
CA ALA A 418 7.35 16.76 -4.37
C ALA A 418 8.62 16.64 -3.50
N SER A 419 9.32 15.47 -3.53
CA SER A 419 10.42 15.17 -2.60
C SER A 419 11.63 14.49 -3.24
N GLY A 420 11.60 14.21 -4.56
CA GLY A 420 12.62 13.46 -5.28
C GLY A 420 12.33 11.96 -5.46
N GLN A 421 11.49 11.35 -4.63
CA GLN A 421 11.28 9.90 -4.65
C GLN A 421 10.62 9.39 -5.94
N ARG A 422 9.46 9.94 -6.33
CA ARG A 422 8.79 9.61 -7.59
C ARG A 422 9.63 10.03 -8.80
N ALA A 423 10.39 11.11 -8.65
CA ALA A 423 11.31 11.59 -9.66
C ALA A 423 12.46 10.60 -9.94
N ALA A 424 13.00 9.92 -8.93
CA ALA A 424 14.01 8.86 -9.12
C ALA A 424 13.46 7.70 -9.97
N THR A 425 12.25 7.24 -9.65
CA THR A 425 11.57 6.20 -10.44
C THR A 425 11.32 6.66 -11.87
N ALA A 426 10.79 7.87 -12.04
CA ALA A 426 10.54 8.43 -13.38
C ALA A 426 11.83 8.62 -14.20
N ALA A 427 12.91 9.08 -13.59
CA ALA A 427 14.20 9.20 -14.24
C ALA A 427 14.70 7.85 -14.75
N SER A 428 14.59 6.79 -13.95
CA SER A 428 14.96 5.44 -14.39
C SER A 428 14.07 4.91 -15.53
N LEU A 429 12.78 5.26 -15.55
CA LEU A 429 11.86 4.92 -16.64
C LEU A 429 12.20 5.68 -17.93
N LEU A 430 12.52 6.96 -17.85
CA LEU A 430 12.96 7.75 -19.01
C LEU A 430 14.24 7.20 -19.64
N GLU A 431 15.25 6.84 -18.81
CA GLU A 431 16.46 6.18 -19.30
C GLU A 431 16.15 4.86 -19.99
N ARG A 432 15.28 4.01 -19.38
CA ARG A 432 14.84 2.74 -19.96
C ARG A 432 14.13 2.94 -21.31
N LEU A 433 13.42 4.06 -21.50
CA LEU A 433 12.73 4.42 -22.74
C LEU A 433 13.62 5.10 -23.77
N GLY A 434 14.92 5.25 -23.49
CA GLY A 434 15.93 5.72 -24.45
C GLY A 434 16.28 7.20 -24.36
N ALA A 435 15.84 7.93 -23.35
CA ALA A 435 16.34 9.29 -23.10
C ALA A 435 17.80 9.22 -22.62
N GLU A 436 18.70 9.98 -23.29
CA GLU A 436 20.13 9.86 -23.01
C GLU A 436 20.61 10.72 -21.85
N ASN A 437 20.04 11.91 -21.70
CA ASN A 437 20.45 12.91 -20.70
C ASN A 437 19.38 13.14 -19.65
N VAL A 438 19.16 12.11 -18.80
CA VAL A 438 18.15 12.14 -17.73
C VAL A 438 18.75 12.71 -16.46
N ILE A 439 17.98 13.57 -15.80
CA ILE A 439 18.36 14.25 -14.57
C ILE A 439 17.29 13.96 -13.50
N HIS A 440 17.75 13.64 -12.31
CA HIS A 440 16.90 13.46 -11.14
C HIS A 440 16.95 14.73 -10.28
N VAL A 441 15.79 15.41 -10.12
CA VAL A 441 15.70 16.55 -9.20
C VAL A 441 15.46 16.03 -7.78
N VAL A 442 16.45 16.23 -6.93
CA VAL A 442 16.45 15.87 -5.51
C VAL A 442 16.05 17.06 -4.65
N ASP A 443 15.63 16.78 -3.40
CA ASP A 443 15.35 17.78 -2.34
C ASP A 443 14.26 18.82 -2.69
N GLY A 444 13.06 18.64 -2.15
CA GLY A 444 12.00 19.63 -2.11
C GLY A 444 11.19 19.83 -3.39
N GLY A 445 11.66 19.43 -4.56
CA GLY A 445 10.92 19.38 -5.81
C GLY A 445 10.07 20.60 -6.15
N VAL A 446 8.87 20.37 -6.74
CA VAL A 446 7.93 21.43 -7.15
C VAL A 446 7.50 22.34 -5.99
N PRO A 447 7.14 21.83 -4.78
CA PRO A 447 6.77 22.70 -3.67
C PRO A 447 7.90 23.65 -3.21
N ALA A 448 9.15 23.19 -3.22
CA ALA A 448 10.28 24.06 -2.90
C ALA A 448 10.52 25.08 -4.02
N TRP A 449 10.42 24.65 -5.26
CA TRP A 449 10.57 25.53 -6.43
C TRP A 449 9.58 26.71 -6.37
N LEU A 450 8.28 26.43 -6.26
CA LEU A 450 7.23 27.47 -6.24
C LEU A 450 7.29 28.36 -5.00
N ARG A 451 7.67 27.81 -3.83
CA ARG A 451 7.85 28.60 -2.62
C ARG A 451 9.00 29.62 -2.77
N GLU A 452 10.09 29.22 -3.40
CA GLU A 452 11.25 30.08 -3.60
C GLU A 452 11.11 31.01 -4.82
N HIS A 453 10.30 30.59 -5.80
CA HIS A 453 10.08 31.28 -7.07
C HIS A 453 8.59 31.29 -7.44
N PRO A 454 7.73 32.08 -6.76
CA PRO A 454 6.29 32.10 -7.03
C PRO A 454 5.94 32.55 -8.46
N ASP A 455 6.79 33.38 -9.07
CA ASP A 455 6.60 33.87 -10.46
C ASP A 455 6.77 32.77 -11.52
N ASP A 456 7.31 31.60 -11.17
CA ASP A 456 7.43 30.44 -12.03
C ASP A 456 6.18 29.54 -12.01
N GLU A 457 5.12 29.89 -11.30
CA GLU A 457 3.89 29.09 -11.22
C GLU A 457 3.10 29.16 -12.54
N GLY A 458 2.69 28.00 -13.04
CA GLY A 458 1.84 27.87 -14.23
C GLY A 458 0.37 28.19 -13.91
N ALA A 459 -0.37 28.68 -14.91
CA ALA A 459 -1.78 29.03 -14.81
C ALA A 459 -2.69 27.78 -14.89
#